data_31664b52b6c7dab9996ad26996b70e2f
#
_entry.id   31664b52b6c7dab9996ad26996b70e2f
#
_cell.length_a   1.000
_cell.length_b   1.000
_cell.length_c   1.000
_cell.angle_alpha   90.00
_cell.angle_beta   90.00
_cell.angle_gamma   90.00
#
_symmetry.space_group_name_H-M   'P 1'
#
loop_
_entity.id
_entity.type
_entity.pdbx_description
1 polymer ?
#
loop_
_entity_poly.entity_id
_entity_poly.type
_entity_poly.pdbx_seq_one_letter_code
_entity_poly.pdbx_strand_id
1 'polypeptide(L)'
;LGTDAVAANSLVVVVRNIGTVFCFAIASAGGILLGNIMGQGDLEKSKSYASRMLKMTVIAGAIGGLIVLAITPFVLRFATLNDTAMHYLKYMLLINTYYIMGAAVNTALIAGVFRAGGDTKFGLICDTIDMWCYAIPLGFFAAFVLKLPVLWVYFLLCTDEFVKWPWVIKHYRKGRWAKNITREEV
;
A
#
# COMPACT_ATOMS: atom_id res chain seq x y z
N LEU A 1 -13.99 18.83 -3.94
CA LEU A 1 -14.13 18.51 -2.49
C LEU A 1 -13.65 19.66 -1.59
N GLY A 2 -13.15 20.77 -2.17
CA GLY A 2 -12.77 21.99 -1.44
C GLY A 2 -11.27 22.06 -1.09
N THR A 3 -10.79 23.28 -0.86
CA THR A 3 -9.38 23.58 -0.52
C THR A 3 -8.98 23.01 0.83
N ASP A 4 -9.91 22.96 1.79
CA ASP A 4 -9.69 22.44 3.13
C ASP A 4 -9.37 20.93 3.14
N ALA A 5 -10.06 20.17 2.30
CA ALA A 5 -9.79 18.74 2.12
C ALA A 5 -8.41 18.50 1.48
N VAL A 6 -8.00 19.33 0.54
CA VAL A 6 -6.67 19.26 -0.10
C VAL A 6 -5.57 19.60 0.91
N ALA A 7 -5.76 20.65 1.70
CA ALA A 7 -4.81 21.06 2.72
C ALA A 7 -4.64 19.96 3.80
N ALA A 8 -5.73 19.40 4.29
CA ALA A 8 -5.70 18.27 5.22
C ALA A 8 -4.96 17.05 4.61
N ASN A 9 -5.32 16.65 3.38
CA ASN A 9 -4.72 15.51 2.73
C ASN A 9 -3.22 15.66 2.49
N SER A 10 -2.72 16.87 2.24
CA SER A 10 -1.28 17.13 2.08
C SER A 10 -0.49 16.73 3.33
N LEU A 11 -0.98 17.08 4.52
CA LEU A 11 -0.37 16.65 5.79
C LEU A 11 -0.55 15.14 6.03
N VAL A 12 -1.72 14.59 5.71
CA VAL A 12 -1.98 13.16 5.82
C VAL A 12 -0.98 12.34 5.00
N VAL A 13 -0.67 12.75 3.77
CA VAL A 13 0.29 12.06 2.91
C VAL A 13 1.68 12.03 3.54
N VAL A 14 2.14 13.13 4.15
CA VAL A 14 3.44 13.18 4.85
C VAL A 14 3.46 12.18 6.01
N VAL A 15 2.44 12.20 6.86
CA VAL A 15 2.35 11.30 8.02
C VAL A 15 2.22 9.83 7.57
N ARG A 16 1.44 9.56 6.52
CA ARG A 16 1.33 8.23 5.92
C ARG A 16 2.67 7.70 5.44
N ASN A 17 3.48 8.53 4.79
CA ASN A 17 4.80 8.14 4.32
C ASN A 17 5.71 7.71 5.46
N ILE A 18 5.63 8.35 6.63
CA ILE A 18 6.35 7.91 7.84
C ILE A 18 5.89 6.51 8.26
N GLY A 19 4.58 6.24 8.24
CA GLY A 19 4.03 4.92 8.60
C GLY A 19 4.39 3.81 7.61
N THR A 20 4.56 4.14 6.32
CA THR A 20 4.80 3.14 5.26
C THR A 20 6.27 2.92 4.92
N VAL A 21 7.19 3.80 5.35
CA VAL A 21 8.62 3.72 4.98
C VAL A 21 9.26 2.39 5.35
N PHE A 22 8.92 1.83 6.52
CA PHE A 22 9.43 0.53 6.94
C PHE A 22 8.92 -0.62 6.07
N CYS A 23 7.69 -0.55 5.59
CA CYS A 23 7.13 -1.53 4.66
C CYS A 23 7.91 -1.54 3.35
N PHE A 24 8.20 -0.35 2.79
CA PHE A 24 9.00 -0.20 1.58
C PHE A 24 10.44 -0.66 1.77
N ALA A 25 11.06 -0.36 2.92
CA ALA A 25 12.42 -0.78 3.22
C ALA A 25 12.53 -2.32 3.26
N ILE A 26 11.60 -2.98 3.98
CA ILE A 26 11.56 -4.45 4.07
C ILE A 26 11.28 -5.07 2.69
N ALA A 27 10.33 -4.52 1.93
CA ALA A 27 10.00 -5.01 0.59
C ALA A 27 11.18 -4.87 -0.36
N SER A 28 11.92 -3.76 -0.32
CA SER A 28 13.09 -3.52 -1.18
C SER A 28 14.25 -4.43 -0.81
N ALA A 29 14.62 -4.50 0.48
CA ALA A 29 15.70 -5.36 0.95
C ALA A 29 15.38 -6.85 0.71
N GLY A 30 14.14 -7.26 1.04
CA GLY A 30 13.66 -8.62 0.80
C GLY A 30 13.61 -8.96 -0.68
N GLY A 31 13.25 -8.02 -1.55
CA GLY A 31 13.26 -8.20 -3.00
C GLY A 31 14.67 -8.49 -3.54
N ILE A 32 15.69 -7.77 -3.07
CA ILE A 32 17.10 -8.03 -3.44
C ILE A 32 17.51 -9.44 -2.99
N LEU A 33 17.20 -9.80 -1.74
CA LEU A 33 17.53 -11.13 -1.21
C LEU A 33 16.83 -12.24 -2.02
N LEU A 34 15.54 -12.07 -2.33
CA LEU A 34 14.79 -13.02 -3.15
C LEU A 34 15.37 -13.16 -4.56
N GLY A 35 15.73 -12.05 -5.20
CA GLY A 35 16.36 -12.05 -6.51
C GLY A 35 17.67 -12.85 -6.52
N ASN A 36 18.53 -12.68 -5.50
CA ASN A 36 19.77 -13.42 -5.35
C ASN A 36 19.54 -14.93 -5.16
N ILE A 37 18.56 -15.31 -4.32
CA ILE A 37 18.23 -16.73 -4.09
C ILE A 37 17.67 -17.37 -5.36
N MET A 38 16.80 -16.69 -6.10
CA MET A 38 16.26 -17.18 -7.37
C MET A 38 17.33 -17.30 -8.44
N GLY A 39 18.29 -16.35 -8.49
CA GLY A 39 19.44 -16.42 -9.36
C GLY A 39 20.34 -17.64 -9.11
N GLN A 40 20.42 -18.11 -7.88
CA GLN A 40 21.11 -19.35 -7.51
C GLN A 40 20.33 -20.62 -7.89
N GLY A 41 19.05 -20.49 -8.31
CA GLY A 41 18.20 -21.61 -8.72
C GLY A 41 17.40 -22.25 -7.59
N ASP A 42 17.48 -21.76 -6.35
CA ASP A 42 16.76 -22.31 -5.19
C ASP A 42 15.36 -21.69 -5.04
N LEU A 43 14.43 -22.15 -5.88
CA LEU A 43 13.07 -21.60 -5.92
C LEU A 43 12.24 -21.94 -4.66
N GLU A 44 12.48 -23.09 -4.04
CA GLU A 44 11.75 -23.47 -2.82
C GLU A 44 12.15 -22.59 -1.63
N LYS A 45 13.45 -22.33 -1.50
CA LYS A 45 13.96 -21.38 -0.50
C LYS A 45 13.41 -19.98 -0.74
N SER A 46 13.33 -19.53 -2.01
CA SER A 46 12.70 -18.26 -2.38
C SER A 46 11.27 -18.15 -1.87
N LYS A 47 10.43 -19.17 -2.05
CA LYS A 47 9.04 -19.17 -1.55
C LYS A 47 8.98 -19.05 -0.03
N SER A 48 9.87 -19.76 0.68
CA SER A 48 9.96 -19.65 2.14
C SER A 48 10.32 -18.26 2.61
N TYR A 49 11.33 -17.64 1.98
CA TYR A 49 11.76 -16.26 2.29
C TYR A 49 10.68 -15.24 1.93
N ALA A 50 10.00 -15.38 0.80
CA ALA A 50 8.89 -14.51 0.42
C ALA A 50 7.76 -14.52 1.47
N SER A 51 7.43 -15.70 2.00
CA SER A 51 6.43 -15.82 3.06
C SER A 51 6.86 -15.13 4.36
N ARG A 52 8.14 -15.25 4.74
CA ARG A 52 8.70 -14.54 5.91
C ARG A 52 8.69 -13.04 5.69
N MET A 53 9.12 -12.57 4.53
CA MET A 53 9.12 -11.15 4.16
C MET A 53 7.70 -10.57 4.23
N LEU A 54 6.70 -11.27 3.69
CA LEU A 54 5.31 -10.84 3.76
C LEU A 54 4.86 -10.67 5.22
N LYS A 55 5.14 -11.65 6.09
CA LYS A 55 4.80 -11.55 7.53
C LYS A 55 5.48 -10.36 8.18
N MET A 56 6.77 -10.14 7.94
CA MET A 56 7.52 -9.01 8.47
C MET A 56 6.95 -7.67 8.00
N THR A 57 6.58 -7.56 6.72
CA THR A 57 6.00 -6.33 6.18
C THR A 57 4.61 -6.06 6.75
N VAL A 58 3.79 -7.08 6.97
CA VAL A 58 2.47 -6.94 7.64
C VAL A 58 2.64 -6.45 9.07
N ILE A 59 3.60 -7.02 9.82
CA ILE A 59 3.92 -6.55 11.19
C ILE A 59 4.41 -5.10 11.16
N ALA A 60 5.30 -4.76 10.22
CA ALA A 60 5.77 -3.38 10.04
C ALA A 60 4.64 -2.43 9.68
N GLY A 61 3.67 -2.86 8.86
CA GLY A 61 2.47 -2.09 8.54
C GLY A 61 1.59 -1.84 9.76
N ALA A 62 1.39 -2.86 10.61
CA ALA A 62 0.66 -2.70 11.87
C ALA A 62 1.37 -1.72 12.81
N ILE A 63 2.70 -1.83 12.96
CA ILE A 63 3.51 -0.90 13.74
C ILE A 63 3.43 0.52 13.14
N GLY A 64 3.54 0.64 11.81
CA GLY A 64 3.40 1.91 11.10
C GLY A 64 2.05 2.58 11.34
N GLY A 65 0.96 1.80 11.33
CA GLY A 65 -0.37 2.26 11.69
C GLY A 65 -0.44 2.78 13.13
N LEU A 66 0.15 2.05 14.08
CA LEU A 66 0.23 2.48 15.49
C LEU A 66 1.06 3.76 15.65
N ILE A 67 2.16 3.90 14.90
CA ILE A 67 2.97 5.12 14.88
C ILE A 67 2.14 6.30 14.38
N VAL A 68 1.36 6.13 13.32
CA VAL A 68 0.47 7.18 12.80
C VAL A 68 -0.56 7.59 13.85
N LEU A 69 -1.17 6.63 14.55
CA LEU A 69 -2.09 6.93 15.66
C LEU A 69 -1.41 7.70 16.79
N ALA A 70 -0.21 7.30 17.18
CA ALA A 70 0.55 7.95 18.26
C ALA A 70 1.00 9.38 17.88
N ILE A 71 1.33 9.62 16.61
CA ILE A 71 1.76 10.94 16.12
C ILE A 71 0.56 11.86 15.86
N THR A 72 -0.62 11.31 15.61
CA THR A 72 -1.85 12.09 15.30
C THR A 72 -2.08 13.27 16.25
N PRO A 73 -2.05 13.13 17.59
CA PRO A 73 -2.27 14.27 18.49
C PRO A 73 -1.20 15.37 18.36
N PHE A 74 0.05 14.99 18.07
CA PHE A 74 1.11 15.96 17.80
C PHE A 74 0.84 16.72 16.51
N VAL A 75 0.52 16.02 15.43
CA VAL A 75 0.21 16.65 14.13
C VAL A 75 -0.96 17.62 14.29
N LEU A 76 -2.02 17.24 14.99
CA LEU A 76 -3.17 18.12 15.23
C LEU A 76 -2.83 19.35 16.08
N ARG A 77 -1.86 19.24 17.00
CA ARG A 77 -1.45 20.37 17.83
C ARG A 77 -0.61 21.41 17.10
N PHE A 78 0.22 20.96 16.14
CA PHE A 78 1.15 21.83 15.40
C PHE A 78 0.62 22.24 14.03
N ALA A 79 -0.43 21.60 13.53
CA ALA A 79 -1.04 21.98 12.25
C ALA A 79 -1.75 23.35 12.38
N THR A 80 -1.37 24.28 11.50
CA THR A 80 -2.01 25.60 11.40
C THR A 80 -3.04 25.59 10.28
N LEU A 81 -4.16 24.93 10.52
CA LEU A 81 -5.28 24.80 9.59
C LEU A 81 -6.52 25.45 10.19
N ASN A 82 -7.51 25.78 9.34
CA ASN A 82 -8.82 26.18 9.82
C ASN A 82 -9.57 25.01 10.46
N ASP A 83 -10.65 25.28 11.20
CA ASP A 83 -11.39 24.25 11.95
C ASP A 83 -11.93 23.13 11.07
N THR A 84 -12.38 23.44 9.86
CA THR A 84 -12.89 22.46 8.89
C THR A 84 -11.79 21.53 8.39
N ALA A 85 -10.63 22.08 7.99
CA ALA A 85 -9.50 21.29 7.55
C ALA A 85 -8.90 20.45 8.71
N MET A 86 -8.91 20.98 9.93
CA MET A 86 -8.47 20.26 11.12
C MET A 86 -9.36 19.05 11.42
N HIS A 87 -10.68 19.23 11.27
CA HIS A 87 -11.63 18.11 11.37
C HIS A 87 -11.33 17.03 10.32
N TYR A 88 -11.13 17.42 9.06
CA TYR A 88 -10.74 16.47 8.02
C TYR A 88 -9.42 15.77 8.32
N LEU A 89 -8.40 16.52 8.73
CA LEU A 89 -7.08 15.97 9.06
C LEU A 89 -7.17 14.86 10.11
N LYS A 90 -7.91 15.09 11.19
CA LYS A 90 -8.10 14.13 12.28
C LYS A 90 -8.68 12.80 11.76
N TYR A 91 -9.77 12.84 11.04
CA TYR A 91 -10.44 11.62 10.59
C TYR A 91 -9.70 10.95 9.42
N MET A 92 -9.07 11.72 8.54
CA MET A 92 -8.24 11.16 7.47
C MET A 92 -7.01 10.43 8.04
N LEU A 93 -6.38 10.91 9.11
CA LEU A 93 -5.29 10.21 9.79
C LEU A 93 -5.75 8.89 10.41
N LEU A 94 -6.95 8.86 11.01
CA LEU A 94 -7.54 7.62 11.53
C LEU A 94 -7.81 6.60 10.40
N ILE A 95 -8.36 7.05 9.27
CA ILE A 95 -8.57 6.21 8.10
C ILE A 95 -7.24 5.69 7.55
N ASN A 96 -6.17 6.49 7.58
CA ASN A 96 -4.86 6.06 7.11
C ASN A 96 -4.23 4.94 7.95
N THR A 97 -4.56 4.84 9.23
CA THR A 97 -4.10 3.70 10.05
C THR A 97 -4.54 2.36 9.45
N TYR A 98 -5.79 2.28 9.03
CA TYR A 98 -6.36 1.13 8.36
C TYR A 98 -5.76 0.95 6.94
N TYR A 99 -5.60 2.04 6.17
CA TYR A 99 -5.01 2.02 4.83
C TYR A 99 -3.59 1.44 4.83
N ILE A 100 -2.74 1.82 5.78
CA ILE A 100 -1.34 1.34 5.89
C ILE A 100 -1.29 -0.19 6.02
N MET A 101 -2.22 -0.81 6.72
CA MET A 101 -2.28 -2.27 6.84
C MET A 101 -2.59 -2.94 5.49
N GLY A 102 -3.50 -2.34 4.71
CA GLY A 102 -3.80 -2.79 3.35
C GLY A 102 -2.60 -2.64 2.43
N ALA A 103 -1.99 -1.47 2.43
CA ALA A 103 -0.83 -1.14 1.63
C ALA A 103 0.39 -2.02 1.95
N ALA A 104 0.58 -2.45 3.20
CA ALA A 104 1.70 -3.30 3.60
C ALA A 104 1.73 -4.64 2.84
N VAL A 105 0.58 -5.28 2.65
CA VAL A 105 0.48 -6.55 1.91
C VAL A 105 0.82 -6.34 0.43
N ASN A 106 0.24 -5.32 -0.19
CA ASN A 106 0.47 -5.02 -1.60
C ASN A 106 1.93 -4.60 -1.86
N THR A 107 2.50 -3.77 -0.97
CA THR A 107 3.92 -3.38 -1.03
C THR A 107 4.83 -4.61 -0.95
N ALA A 108 4.60 -5.53 -0.02
CA ALA A 108 5.39 -6.75 0.08
C ALA A 108 5.31 -7.61 -1.18
N LEU A 109 4.12 -7.80 -1.72
CA LEU A 109 3.91 -8.70 -2.85
C LEU A 109 4.27 -8.04 -4.19
N ILE A 110 3.79 -6.84 -4.47
CA ILE A 110 4.00 -6.17 -5.76
C ILE A 110 5.41 -5.58 -5.84
N ALA A 111 5.79 -4.72 -4.88
CA ALA A 111 7.09 -4.04 -4.90
C ALA A 111 8.25 -4.92 -4.44
N GLY A 112 8.00 -5.96 -3.65
CA GLY A 112 9.01 -6.91 -3.18
C GLY A 112 9.06 -8.17 -4.03
N VAL A 113 8.09 -9.07 -3.85
CA VAL A 113 8.12 -10.44 -4.38
C VAL A 113 8.02 -10.48 -5.91
N PHE A 114 7.02 -9.86 -6.50
CA PHE A 114 6.80 -9.93 -7.95
C PHE A 114 7.90 -9.21 -8.71
N ARG A 115 8.38 -8.08 -8.17
CA ARG A 115 9.49 -7.35 -8.73
C ARG A 115 10.79 -8.19 -8.73
N ALA A 116 11.07 -8.90 -7.66
CA ALA A 116 12.24 -9.78 -7.55
C ALA A 116 12.19 -10.94 -8.55
N GLY A 117 11.00 -11.48 -8.83
CA GLY A 117 10.79 -12.56 -9.81
C GLY A 117 10.65 -12.11 -11.26
N GLY A 118 10.83 -10.80 -11.55
CA GLY A 118 10.65 -10.25 -12.90
C GLY A 118 9.19 -10.14 -13.36
N ASP A 119 8.21 -10.37 -12.47
CA ASP A 119 6.78 -10.33 -12.79
C ASP A 119 6.16 -8.94 -12.53
N THR A 120 6.92 -7.91 -12.89
CA THR A 120 6.53 -6.49 -12.72
C THR A 120 5.31 -6.11 -13.57
N LYS A 121 5.13 -6.79 -14.71
CA LYS A 121 3.95 -6.56 -15.58
C LYS A 121 2.65 -6.86 -14.85
N PHE A 122 2.59 -7.91 -14.05
CA PHE A 122 1.39 -8.23 -13.27
C PHE A 122 1.08 -7.12 -12.26
N GLY A 123 2.07 -6.63 -11.52
CA GLY A 123 1.90 -5.53 -10.57
C GLY A 123 1.39 -4.27 -11.26
N LEU A 124 2.00 -3.87 -12.38
CA LEU A 124 1.57 -2.72 -13.16
C LEU A 124 0.12 -2.84 -13.65
N ILE A 125 -0.26 -4.00 -14.20
CA ILE A 125 -1.62 -4.25 -14.67
C ILE A 125 -2.61 -4.19 -13.50
N CYS A 126 -2.27 -4.79 -12.35
CA CYS A 126 -3.10 -4.79 -11.16
C CYS A 126 -3.36 -3.36 -10.67
N ASP A 127 -2.32 -2.55 -10.52
CA ASP A 127 -2.44 -1.16 -10.07
C ASP A 127 -3.18 -0.29 -11.10
N THR A 128 -2.95 -0.51 -12.39
CA THR A 128 -3.64 0.24 -13.46
C THR A 128 -5.13 -0.07 -13.48
N ILE A 129 -5.52 -1.34 -13.40
CA ILE A 129 -6.94 -1.74 -13.37
C ILE A 129 -7.60 -1.21 -12.11
N ASP A 130 -6.95 -1.34 -10.96
CA ASP A 130 -7.49 -0.84 -9.70
C ASP A 130 -7.73 0.67 -9.76
N MET A 131 -6.76 1.44 -10.25
CA MET A 131 -6.90 2.89 -10.39
C MET A 131 -8.03 3.27 -11.35
N TRP A 132 -8.05 2.71 -12.57
CA TRP A 132 -8.97 3.13 -13.63
C TRP A 132 -10.37 2.51 -13.53
N CYS A 133 -10.48 1.26 -13.04
CA CYS A 133 -11.76 0.56 -12.99
C CYS A 133 -12.41 0.61 -11.60
N TYR A 134 -11.66 0.93 -10.56
CA TYR A 134 -12.18 0.99 -9.20
C TYR A 134 -12.04 2.40 -8.60
N ALA A 135 -10.83 2.88 -8.33
CA ALA A 135 -10.63 4.10 -7.55
C ALA A 135 -11.21 5.35 -8.22
N ILE A 136 -10.93 5.59 -9.51
CA ILE A 136 -11.43 6.77 -10.23
C ILE A 136 -12.96 6.73 -10.39
N PRO A 137 -13.58 5.64 -10.91
CA PRO A 137 -15.04 5.59 -11.05
C PRO A 137 -15.76 5.67 -9.71
N LEU A 138 -15.26 4.96 -8.67
CA LEU A 138 -15.84 5.01 -7.34
C LEU A 138 -15.76 6.41 -6.74
N GLY A 139 -14.61 7.06 -6.83
CA GLY A 139 -14.40 8.43 -6.34
C GLY A 139 -15.30 9.44 -7.06
N PHE A 140 -15.41 9.32 -8.38
CA PHE A 140 -16.31 10.16 -9.18
C PHE A 140 -17.77 9.95 -8.79
N PHE A 141 -18.22 8.69 -8.73
CA PHE A 141 -19.59 8.36 -8.40
C PHE A 141 -19.95 8.81 -6.97
N ALA A 142 -19.07 8.54 -6.01
CA ALA A 142 -19.29 8.94 -4.60
C ALA A 142 -19.33 10.47 -4.43
N ALA A 143 -18.44 11.20 -5.13
CA ALA A 143 -18.34 12.66 -4.97
C ALA A 143 -19.41 13.42 -5.76
N PHE A 144 -19.69 13.03 -7.01
CA PHE A 144 -20.51 13.82 -7.94
C PHE A 144 -21.93 13.30 -8.07
N VAL A 145 -22.16 12.00 -8.01
CA VAL A 145 -23.48 11.39 -8.13
C VAL A 145 -24.16 11.28 -6.76
N LEU A 146 -23.49 10.63 -5.82
CA LEU A 146 -24.03 10.44 -4.44
C LEU A 146 -23.82 11.67 -3.57
N LYS A 147 -22.95 12.62 -3.97
CA LYS A 147 -22.63 13.84 -3.21
C LYS A 147 -22.29 13.56 -1.74
N LEU A 148 -21.53 12.48 -1.51
CA LEU A 148 -21.14 12.08 -0.16
C LEU A 148 -20.20 13.11 0.49
N PRO A 149 -20.23 13.24 1.82
CA PRO A 149 -19.25 14.03 2.55
C PRO A 149 -17.82 13.61 2.25
N VAL A 150 -16.88 14.55 2.28
CA VAL A 150 -15.46 14.35 1.92
C VAL A 150 -14.85 13.12 2.60
N LEU A 151 -15.12 12.91 3.88
CA LEU A 151 -14.56 11.81 4.66
C LEU A 151 -15.04 10.43 4.18
N TRP A 152 -16.29 10.32 3.71
CA TRP A 152 -16.82 9.09 3.14
C TRP A 152 -16.17 8.78 1.79
N VAL A 153 -16.02 9.81 0.94
CA VAL A 153 -15.30 9.65 -0.34
C VAL A 153 -13.87 9.20 -0.08
N TYR A 154 -13.19 9.84 0.88
CA TYR A 154 -11.83 9.48 1.26
C TYR A 154 -11.73 8.05 1.79
N PHE A 155 -12.64 7.63 2.68
CA PHE A 155 -12.69 6.27 3.19
C PHE A 155 -12.87 5.24 2.07
N LEU A 156 -13.83 5.48 1.16
CA LEU A 156 -14.06 4.59 0.01
C LEU A 156 -12.82 4.47 -0.89
N LEU A 157 -12.13 5.57 -1.14
CA LEU A 157 -10.88 5.54 -1.91
C LEU A 157 -9.78 4.73 -1.22
N CYS A 158 -9.71 4.77 0.11
CA CYS A 158 -8.74 3.98 0.88
C CYS A 158 -9.07 2.48 0.94
N THR A 159 -10.18 2.02 0.37
CA THR A 159 -10.50 0.59 0.27
C THR A 159 -9.82 -0.11 -0.92
N ASP A 160 -9.26 0.65 -1.86
CA ASP A 160 -8.57 0.16 -3.06
C ASP A 160 -7.48 -0.87 -2.73
N GLU A 161 -6.69 -0.63 -1.69
CA GLU A 161 -5.64 -1.54 -1.26
C GLU A 161 -6.16 -2.94 -0.86
N PHE A 162 -7.37 -3.01 -0.30
CA PHE A 162 -7.98 -4.28 0.10
C PHE A 162 -8.65 -4.99 -1.09
N VAL A 163 -9.18 -4.22 -2.02
CA VAL A 163 -9.82 -4.77 -3.24
C VAL A 163 -8.79 -5.50 -4.10
N LYS A 164 -7.53 -5.08 -4.10
CA LYS A 164 -6.42 -5.78 -4.79
C LYS A 164 -6.05 -7.12 -4.16
N TRP A 165 -6.27 -7.33 -2.85
CA TRP A 165 -5.81 -8.51 -2.12
C TRP A 165 -6.19 -9.84 -2.73
N PRO A 166 -7.46 -10.13 -3.07
CA PRO A 166 -7.85 -11.43 -3.62
C PRO A 166 -7.05 -11.77 -4.88
N TRP A 167 -6.78 -10.77 -5.71
CA TRP A 167 -6.08 -10.94 -6.96
C TRP A 167 -4.58 -11.14 -6.76
N VAL A 168 -3.98 -10.27 -5.97
CA VAL A 168 -2.54 -10.29 -5.63
C VAL A 168 -2.18 -11.57 -4.86
N ILE A 169 -2.97 -11.95 -3.84
CA ILE A 169 -2.76 -13.18 -3.05
C ILE A 169 -2.94 -14.43 -3.91
N LYS A 170 -3.95 -14.46 -4.78
CA LYS A 170 -4.15 -15.59 -5.70
C LYS A 170 -2.95 -15.76 -6.65
N HIS A 171 -2.41 -14.66 -7.17
CA HIS A 171 -1.23 -14.68 -8.02
C HIS A 171 0.02 -15.15 -7.26
N TYR A 172 0.23 -14.62 -6.05
CA TYR A 172 1.30 -15.06 -5.16
C TYR A 172 1.26 -16.56 -4.88
N ARG A 173 0.07 -17.12 -4.54
CA ARG A 173 -0.11 -18.55 -4.25
C ARG A 173 0.15 -19.44 -5.45
N LYS A 174 -0.06 -18.96 -6.68
CA LYS A 174 0.28 -19.73 -7.90
C LYS A 174 1.77 -19.96 -8.09
N GLY A 175 2.63 -19.22 -7.39
CA GLY A 175 4.08 -19.37 -7.42
C GLY A 175 4.76 -19.03 -8.76
N ARG A 176 4.02 -18.52 -9.73
CA ARG A 176 4.55 -18.20 -11.08
C ARG A 176 5.54 -17.04 -11.09
N TRP A 177 5.60 -16.26 -10.02
CA TRP A 177 6.55 -15.17 -9.83
C TRP A 177 7.97 -15.68 -9.53
N ALA A 178 8.12 -16.91 -8.99
CA ALA A 178 9.42 -17.50 -8.67
C ALA A 178 10.06 -18.06 -9.95
N LYS A 179 10.80 -17.21 -10.64
CA LYS A 179 11.52 -17.56 -11.87
C LYS A 179 13.01 -17.24 -11.75
N ASN A 180 13.85 -18.06 -12.33
CA ASN A 180 15.25 -17.72 -12.49
C ASN A 180 15.41 -16.90 -13.78
N ILE A 181 15.55 -15.58 -13.64
CA ILE A 181 15.69 -14.64 -14.75
C ILE A 181 17.16 -14.43 -15.19
N THR A 182 18.10 -15.08 -14.52
CA THR A 182 19.54 -14.96 -14.83
C THR A 182 20.06 -16.09 -15.71
N ARG A 183 19.29 -17.16 -15.87
CA ARG A 183 19.61 -18.25 -16.81
C ARG A 183 18.67 -18.11 -18.01
N GLU A 184 19.25 -17.83 -19.19
CA GLU A 184 18.56 -18.08 -20.45
C GLU A 184 18.29 -19.60 -20.51
N GLU A 185 17.02 -19.97 -20.72
CA GLU A 185 16.71 -21.35 -21.08
C GLU A 185 17.35 -21.59 -22.46
N VAL A 186 18.49 -22.33 -22.46
CA VAL A 186 19.12 -22.85 -23.66
C VAL A 186 18.31 -24.03 -24.14
#